data_10748c4dc0750de40b6b06431d77ac54
#
_entry.id   10748c4dc0750de40b6b06431d77ac54
#
_cell.length_a   1.000
_cell.length_b   1.000
_cell.length_c   1.000
_cell.angle_alpha   90.00
_cell.angle_beta   90.00
_cell.angle_gamma   90.00
#
_symmetry.space_group_name_H-M   'P 1'
#
loop_
_entity.id
_entity.type
_entity.pdbx_description
1 polymer ?
#
loop_
_entity_poly.entity_id
_entity_poly.type
_entity_poly.pdbx_seq_one_letter_code
_entity_poly.pdbx_strand_id
1 'polypeptide(L)'
;MCTSPGGAIVVVEDGNDRTNFIRCLLPDGSMFSLAENLIQVRLQLIDASGKTYDPNVPNDDLGIGAGLGASEFAGPRFSPDGKWLFVNIQVPGITFAITGPWASLGL
;
A
#
# COMPACT_ATOMS: atom_id res chain seq x y z
N MET A 1 1.97 2.50 10.93
CA MET A 1 3.25 3.22 10.83
C MET A 1 4.40 2.38 11.32
N CYS A 2 5.63 2.66 10.89
CA CYS A 2 6.86 2.06 11.43
C CYS A 2 8.01 3.08 11.40
N THR A 3 9.13 2.75 12.07
CA THR A 3 10.35 3.55 12.03
C THR A 3 11.32 2.95 11.01
N SER A 4 11.95 3.81 10.21
CA SER A 4 13.00 3.41 9.27
C SER A 4 14.34 3.19 10.00
N PRO A 5 15.34 2.55 9.38
CA PRO A 5 16.69 2.44 9.92
C PRO A 5 17.35 3.78 10.25
N GLY A 6 17.06 4.83 9.47
CA GLY A 6 17.57 6.19 9.68
C GLY A 6 16.76 7.04 10.67
N GLY A 7 15.72 6.48 11.30
CA GLY A 7 14.91 7.14 12.33
C GLY A 7 13.72 7.94 11.80
N ALA A 8 13.44 7.93 10.50
CA ALA A 8 12.24 8.53 9.95
C ALA A 8 10.98 7.69 10.29
N ILE A 9 9.82 8.32 10.32
CA ILE A 9 8.54 7.64 10.54
C ILE A 9 7.88 7.40 9.18
N VAL A 10 7.62 6.14 8.86
CA VAL A 10 6.83 5.75 7.68
C VAL A 10 5.38 5.59 8.07
N VAL A 11 4.52 6.37 7.44
CA VAL A 11 3.06 6.40 7.63
C VAL A 11 2.39 5.92 6.36
N VAL A 12 1.33 5.15 6.50
CA VAL A 12 0.49 4.73 5.37
C VAL A 12 -0.90 5.31 5.51
N GLU A 13 -1.45 5.73 4.39
CA GLU A 13 -2.78 6.34 4.33
C GLU A 13 -3.87 5.26 4.24
N ASP A 14 -5.01 5.59 4.85
CA ASP A 14 -6.24 4.83 4.88
C ASP A 14 -7.39 5.77 4.49
N GLY A 15 -7.45 6.12 3.22
CA GLY A 15 -8.50 6.97 2.64
C GLY A 15 -9.38 6.17 1.69
N ASN A 16 -10.69 6.42 1.73
CA ASN A 16 -11.67 5.70 0.91
C ASN A 16 -12.11 6.45 -0.35
N ASP A 17 -11.71 7.71 -0.48
CA ASP A 17 -12.21 8.63 -1.50
C ASP A 17 -11.15 9.09 -2.52
N ARG A 18 -9.91 8.66 -2.33
CA ARG A 18 -8.76 9.05 -3.13
C ARG A 18 -7.67 7.99 -3.13
N THR A 19 -6.68 8.18 -3.99
CA THR A 19 -5.45 7.37 -4.01
C THR A 19 -4.69 7.51 -2.69
N ASN A 20 -4.26 6.39 -2.12
CA ASN A 20 -3.50 6.33 -0.88
C ASN A 20 -1.99 6.36 -1.14
N PHE A 21 -1.25 6.93 -0.20
CA PHE A 21 0.20 7.09 -0.26
C PHE A 21 0.90 6.42 0.92
N ILE A 22 2.16 6.05 0.68
CA ILE A 22 3.15 5.84 1.74
C ILE A 22 3.88 7.16 1.93
N ARG A 23 3.82 7.74 3.13
CA ARG A 23 4.48 9.00 3.49
C ARG A 23 5.65 8.74 4.42
N CYS A 24 6.68 9.55 4.30
CA CYS A 24 7.84 9.52 5.19
C CYS A 24 7.99 10.88 5.87
N LEU A 25 8.00 10.89 7.21
CA LEU A 25 8.29 12.05 8.04
C LEU A 25 9.73 11.91 8.54
N LEU A 26 10.59 12.83 8.12
CA LEU A 26 11.99 12.84 8.49
C LEU A 26 12.21 13.44 9.89
N PRO A 27 13.35 13.18 10.54
CA PRO A 27 13.67 13.75 11.87
C PRO A 27 13.70 15.27 11.92
N ASP A 28 13.93 15.95 10.80
CA ASP A 28 13.91 17.43 10.69
C ASP A 28 12.48 18.00 10.57
N GLY A 29 11.46 17.16 10.56
CA GLY A 29 10.05 17.53 10.40
C GLY A 29 9.58 17.66 8.96
N SER A 30 10.43 17.47 7.96
CA SER A 30 10.02 17.44 6.57
C SER A 30 9.30 16.14 6.22
N MET A 31 8.40 16.21 5.23
CA MET A 31 7.62 15.06 4.79
C MET A 31 7.64 14.93 3.27
N PHE A 32 7.70 13.70 2.79
CA PHE A 32 7.56 13.40 1.35
C PHE A 32 6.74 12.13 1.12
N SER A 33 6.26 11.96 -0.12
CA SER A 33 5.58 10.73 -0.56
C SER A 33 6.62 9.76 -1.10
N LEU A 34 6.69 8.57 -0.50
CA LEU A 34 7.57 7.51 -0.97
C LEU A 34 6.94 6.73 -2.14
N ALA A 35 5.66 6.44 -2.04
CA ALA A 35 4.92 5.69 -3.05
C ALA A 35 3.45 6.08 -3.06
N GLU A 36 2.81 5.84 -4.20
CA GLU A 36 1.38 6.03 -4.46
C GLU A 36 0.76 4.70 -4.87
N ASN A 37 -0.46 4.44 -4.40
CA ASN A 37 -1.21 3.27 -4.83
C ASN A 37 -1.87 3.54 -6.18
N LEU A 38 -1.21 3.17 -7.27
CA LEU A 38 -1.74 3.25 -8.64
C LEU A 38 -2.17 1.88 -9.18
N ILE A 39 -2.37 0.91 -8.29
CA ILE A 39 -2.67 -0.47 -8.72
C ILE A 39 -4.03 -0.52 -9.39
N GLN A 40 -4.00 -0.89 -10.65
CA GLN A 40 -5.17 -1.31 -11.42
C GLN A 40 -5.05 -2.82 -11.64
N VAL A 41 -5.70 -3.60 -10.79
CA VAL A 41 -5.73 -5.05 -10.97
C VAL A 41 -7.03 -5.41 -11.68
N ARG A 42 -6.92 -5.92 -12.90
CA ARG A 42 -8.01 -6.65 -13.54
C ARG A 42 -7.98 -8.08 -13.01
N LEU A 43 -8.51 -8.28 -11.82
CA LEU A 43 -8.71 -9.62 -11.28
C LEU A 43 -10.08 -10.12 -11.73
N GLN A 44 -10.08 -11.18 -12.48
CA GLN A 44 -11.26 -11.99 -12.66
C GLN A 44 -11.36 -12.92 -11.45
N LEU A 45 -12.15 -12.56 -10.47
CA LEU A 45 -12.37 -13.41 -9.31
C LEU A 45 -13.46 -14.42 -9.64
N ILE A 46 -13.18 -15.68 -9.35
CA ILE A 46 -14.13 -16.78 -9.51
C ILE A 46 -14.34 -17.37 -8.12
N ASP A 47 -15.59 -17.36 -7.63
CA ASP A 47 -15.93 -17.99 -6.36
C ASP A 47 -15.98 -19.53 -6.47
N ALA A 48 -16.19 -20.19 -5.35
CA ALA A 48 -16.28 -21.65 -5.30
C ALA A 48 -17.45 -22.24 -6.08
N SER A 49 -18.45 -21.42 -6.46
CA SER A 49 -19.59 -21.81 -7.31
C SER A 49 -19.29 -21.64 -8.80
N GLY A 50 -18.15 -21.04 -9.14
CA GLY A 50 -17.77 -20.72 -10.52
C GLY A 50 -18.36 -19.40 -11.03
N LYS A 51 -18.98 -18.58 -10.15
CA LYS A 51 -19.45 -17.24 -10.50
C LYS A 51 -18.26 -16.30 -10.68
N THR A 52 -18.24 -15.59 -11.79
CA THR A 52 -17.23 -14.56 -12.07
C THR A 52 -17.71 -13.21 -11.58
N TYR A 53 -16.84 -12.50 -10.88
CA TYR A 53 -17.05 -11.12 -10.42
C TYR A 53 -16.24 -10.17 -11.29
N ASP A 54 -16.88 -9.09 -11.75
CA ASP A 54 -16.19 -8.04 -12.49
C ASP A 54 -15.73 -6.95 -11.50
N PRO A 55 -14.41 -6.78 -11.31
CA PRO A 55 -13.89 -5.76 -10.39
C PRO A 55 -14.17 -4.32 -10.84
N ASN A 56 -14.72 -4.13 -12.04
CA ASN A 56 -15.12 -2.81 -12.55
C ASN A 56 -16.58 -2.48 -12.26
N VAL A 57 -17.34 -3.40 -11.68
CA VAL A 57 -18.74 -3.18 -11.30
C VAL A 57 -18.80 -2.72 -9.85
N PRO A 58 -19.21 -1.46 -9.57
CA PRO A 58 -19.43 -1.00 -8.21
C PRO A 58 -20.51 -1.88 -7.55
N ASN A 59 -20.25 -2.35 -6.33
CA ASN A 59 -21.16 -3.18 -5.52
C ASN A 59 -21.25 -4.66 -5.91
N ASP A 60 -20.25 -5.23 -6.52
CA ASP A 60 -20.13 -6.67 -6.44
C ASP A 60 -19.94 -7.07 -4.97
N ASP A 61 -20.62 -8.12 -4.51
CA ASP A 61 -20.73 -8.54 -3.09
C ASP A 61 -19.38 -8.78 -2.39
N LEU A 62 -18.28 -8.75 -3.11
CA LEU A 62 -16.92 -8.85 -2.57
C LEU A 62 -16.31 -7.50 -2.19
N GLY A 63 -17.01 -6.39 -2.39
CA GLY A 63 -16.51 -5.05 -2.05
C GLY A 63 -15.29 -4.59 -2.86
N ILE A 64 -14.98 -5.28 -3.95
CA ILE A 64 -13.86 -4.96 -4.83
C ILE A 64 -14.39 -4.03 -5.92
N GLY A 65 -14.61 -2.78 -5.55
CA GLY A 65 -15.02 -1.73 -6.50
C GLY A 65 -13.89 -1.33 -7.44
N ALA A 66 -14.26 -0.73 -8.58
CA ALA A 66 -13.34 -0.11 -9.50
C ALA A 66 -12.44 0.90 -8.76
N GLY A 67 -11.13 0.69 -8.81
CA GLY A 67 -10.15 1.59 -8.23
C GLY A 67 -9.51 1.06 -6.95
N LEU A 68 -8.66 0.02 -7.06
CA LEU A 68 -7.82 -0.43 -5.95
C LEU A 68 -6.82 0.66 -5.47
N GLY A 69 -6.73 1.80 -6.17
CA GLY A 69 -6.01 2.98 -5.71
C GLY A 69 -6.54 3.55 -4.39
N ALA A 70 -7.84 3.37 -4.12
CA ALA A 70 -8.46 3.73 -2.86
C ALA A 70 -8.35 2.64 -1.78
N SER A 71 -7.78 1.46 -2.09
CA SER A 71 -7.50 0.47 -1.05
C SER A 71 -6.35 0.95 -0.18
N GLU A 72 -6.56 0.83 1.12
CA GLU A 72 -5.59 1.30 2.11
C GLU A 72 -4.28 0.52 2.06
N PHE A 73 -3.19 1.23 2.33
CA PHE A 73 -1.94 0.59 2.71
C PHE A 73 -1.97 0.18 4.18
N ALA A 74 -1.47 -1.00 4.50
CA ALA A 74 -1.47 -1.52 5.86
C ALA A 74 -0.13 -2.13 6.26
N GLY A 75 0.17 -2.10 7.56
CA GLY A 75 1.26 -2.83 8.20
C GLY A 75 2.66 -2.56 7.64
N PRO A 76 3.10 -1.30 7.43
CA PRO A 76 4.45 -1.02 6.96
C PRO A 76 5.47 -1.49 8.00
N ARG A 77 6.52 -2.18 7.53
CA ARG A 77 7.61 -2.65 8.39
C ARG A 77 8.90 -2.86 7.62
N PHE A 78 10.01 -2.34 8.15
CA PHE A 78 11.33 -2.68 7.64
C PHE A 78 11.78 -4.07 8.09
N SER A 79 12.54 -4.75 7.21
CA SER A 79 13.27 -5.96 7.59
C SER A 79 14.30 -5.64 8.68
N PRO A 80 14.72 -6.65 9.48
CA PRO A 80 15.72 -6.45 10.54
C PRO A 80 17.07 -5.88 10.04
N ASP A 81 17.45 -6.18 8.80
CA ASP A 81 18.66 -5.66 8.17
C ASP A 81 18.46 -4.29 7.49
N GLY A 82 17.23 -3.72 7.56
CA GLY A 82 16.89 -2.41 7.00
C GLY A 82 16.85 -2.33 5.48
N LYS A 83 16.99 -3.45 4.76
CA LYS A 83 17.07 -3.42 3.29
C LYS A 83 15.73 -3.38 2.59
N TRP A 84 14.69 -3.92 3.23
CA TRP A 84 13.38 -4.10 2.66
C TRP A 84 12.32 -3.40 3.49
N LEU A 85 11.43 -2.66 2.83
CA LEU A 85 10.17 -2.19 3.41
C LEU A 85 9.06 -3.12 2.93
N PHE A 86 8.43 -3.83 3.84
CA PHE A 86 7.20 -4.58 3.57
C PHE A 86 6.00 -3.70 3.83
N VAL A 87 5.02 -3.75 2.95
CA VAL A 87 3.74 -3.07 3.10
C VAL A 87 2.65 -3.86 2.40
N ASN A 88 1.45 -3.84 2.96
CA ASN A 88 0.30 -4.54 2.40
C ASN A 88 -0.68 -3.53 1.79
N ILE A 89 -1.41 -3.97 0.78
CA ILE A 89 -2.66 -3.37 0.35
C ILE A 89 -3.78 -4.29 0.84
N GLN A 90 -4.73 -3.71 1.58
CA GLN A 90 -5.77 -4.48 2.27
C GLN A 90 -6.62 -5.27 1.27
N VAL A 91 -7.06 -4.64 0.22
CA VAL A 91 -7.85 -5.27 -0.84
C VAL A 91 -7.07 -5.19 -2.16
N PRO A 92 -6.74 -6.28 -2.82
CA PRO A 92 -7.17 -7.68 -2.61
C PRO A 92 -6.25 -8.52 -1.70
N GLY A 93 -5.43 -7.90 -0.84
CA GLY A 93 -4.52 -8.63 0.05
C GLY A 93 -3.15 -8.88 -0.59
N ILE A 94 -2.52 -7.84 -1.13
CA ILE A 94 -1.20 -7.91 -1.76
C ILE A 94 -0.14 -7.41 -0.78
N THR A 95 0.95 -8.17 -0.63
CA THR A 95 2.14 -7.74 0.11
C THR A 95 3.22 -7.33 -0.88
N PHE A 96 3.77 -6.14 -0.69
CA PHE A 96 4.93 -5.64 -1.42
C PHE A 96 6.19 -5.74 -0.57
N ALA A 97 7.30 -6.10 -1.22
CA ALA A 97 8.64 -5.95 -0.69
C ALA A 97 9.35 -4.88 -1.53
N ILE A 98 9.59 -3.74 -0.94
CA ILE A 98 10.17 -2.58 -1.60
C ILE A 98 11.62 -2.44 -1.13
N THR A 99 12.54 -2.25 -2.06
CA THR A 99 13.93 -1.90 -1.77
C THR A 99 14.29 -0.60 -2.46
N GLY A 100 15.23 0.14 -1.89
CA GLY A 100 15.62 1.44 -2.42
C GLY A 100 16.86 1.99 -1.74
N PRO A 101 17.34 3.15 -2.18
CA PRO A 101 18.49 3.84 -1.62
C PRO A 101 18.10 4.57 -0.32
N TRP A 102 17.70 3.82 0.71
CA TRP A 102 17.09 4.35 1.93
C TRP A 102 17.93 5.46 2.58
N ALA A 103 19.24 5.26 2.70
CA ALA A 103 20.14 6.25 3.31
C ALA A 103 20.13 7.60 2.55
N SER A 104 20.03 7.60 1.22
CA SER A 104 19.96 8.84 0.44
C SER A 104 18.60 9.55 0.54
N LEU A 105 17.58 8.84 0.99
CA LEU A 105 16.24 9.37 1.24
C LEU A 105 16.04 9.80 2.71
N GLY A 106 17.05 9.60 3.57
CA GLY A 106 16.95 9.88 5.00
C GLY A 106 16.15 8.82 5.79
N LEU A 107 16.00 7.62 5.23
CA LEU A 107 15.22 6.52 5.82
C LEU A 107 16.10 5.47 6.51
#